data_81e4e9424dcb280a1c65005238255b14
#
_entry.id   81e4e9424dcb280a1c65005238255b14
#
_cell.length_a   1.000
_cell.length_b   1.000
_cell.length_c   1.000
_cell.angle_alpha   90.00
_cell.angle_beta   90.00
_cell.angle_gamma   90.00
#
_symmetry.space_group_name_H-M   'P 1'
#
loop_
_entity.id
_entity.type
_entity.pdbx_description
1 polymer ?
#
loop_
_entity_poly.entity_id
_entity_poly.type
_entity_poly.pdbx_seq_one_letter_code
_entity_poly.pdbx_strand_id
1 'polypeptide(L)'
;MNSSIVPRLSIMMFLQFFTWGTWFSSLGAALNTHQLGNFIGGAYGSAPIAAIFAPLFLGLIADRYFASERVMGVLMLVAGGIMCLIPGVAAKGEASGNLMVWLILGHLLCYMPTLGLGNTIAFTHITSQQDFPRVRVWGTIGWIVAGLFVGAMGWSNEFQIFWLGAISSFLLGIFCFALPHTPPPMKGKPMDLRSLLMLDAFGLFADLNFLIFAVCSTLICVPLAYYYGSTSTFLNHTGFAQSAATMTIGQMSEIIFMLLIPFFFRRLGLKLMILTGLGCWVIRYALFAYGAPDQVTWMLLLAIALHGICYDFFFVTGFMYTDQKAPEAIRGQAQGLLVFLTQGIGMFFGYKVMGGGDFFGIPLKITIGKYG
;
A
#
# COMPACT_ATOMS: atom_id res chain seq x y z
N MET A 1 11.41 -18.74 18.00
CA MET A 1 11.20 -17.28 17.91
C MET A 1 11.36 -16.66 19.29
N ASN A 2 12.18 -15.62 19.41
CA ASN A 2 12.25 -14.87 20.68
C ASN A 2 10.86 -14.25 20.93
N SER A 3 10.22 -14.61 22.05
CA SER A 3 8.83 -14.23 22.35
C SER A 3 8.57 -12.71 22.36
N SER A 4 9.62 -11.90 22.44
CA SER A 4 9.54 -10.44 22.44
C SER A 4 9.64 -9.77 21.05
N ILE A 5 10.05 -10.48 20.00
CA ILE A 5 10.29 -9.89 18.68
C ILE A 5 8.98 -9.77 17.89
N VAL A 6 8.17 -10.83 17.87
CA VAL A 6 6.89 -10.84 17.13
C VAL A 6 5.97 -9.70 17.55
N PRO A 7 5.73 -9.44 18.84
CA PRO A 7 4.92 -8.29 19.26
C PRO A 7 5.46 -6.96 18.74
N ARG A 8 6.79 -6.75 18.77
CA ARG A 8 7.39 -5.50 18.26
C ARG A 8 7.18 -5.32 16.76
N LEU A 9 7.36 -6.37 15.98
CA LEU A 9 7.11 -6.34 14.53
C LEU A 9 5.61 -6.13 14.24
N SER A 10 4.73 -6.75 15.01
CA SER A 10 3.27 -6.57 14.90
C SER A 10 2.84 -5.14 15.21
N ILE A 11 3.38 -4.52 16.27
CA ILE A 11 3.12 -3.11 16.60
C ILE A 11 3.65 -2.19 15.50
N MET A 12 4.84 -2.47 14.97
CA MET A 12 5.40 -1.71 13.83
C MET A 12 4.44 -1.75 12.63
N MET A 13 4.00 -2.93 12.21
CA MET A 13 3.05 -3.07 11.09
C MET A 13 1.71 -2.39 11.39
N PHE A 14 1.20 -2.55 12.61
CA PHE A 14 -0.04 -1.87 13.03
C PHE A 14 0.10 -0.35 12.89
N LEU A 15 1.11 0.25 13.51
CA LEU A 15 1.31 1.69 13.48
C LEU A 15 1.57 2.21 12.06
N GLN A 16 2.31 1.47 11.24
CA GLN A 16 2.61 1.85 9.87
C GLN A 16 1.34 1.99 9.04
N PHE A 17 0.48 0.99 9.04
CA PHE A 17 -0.76 1.02 8.27
C PHE A 17 -1.87 1.84 8.94
N PHE A 18 -1.86 1.95 10.26
CA PHE A 18 -2.72 2.88 10.99
C PHE A 18 -2.45 4.31 10.52
N THR A 19 -1.18 4.72 10.47
CA THR A 19 -0.77 6.05 9.98
C THR A 19 -1.33 6.35 8.58
N TRP A 20 -1.25 5.39 7.67
CA TRP A 20 -1.79 5.58 6.32
C TRP A 20 -3.31 5.60 6.30
N GLY A 21 -3.94 4.70 7.06
CA GLY A 21 -5.40 4.58 7.17
C GLY A 21 -6.09 5.78 7.79
N THR A 22 -5.41 6.57 8.65
CA THR A 22 -6.01 7.74 9.32
C THR A 22 -6.52 8.80 8.35
N TRP A 23 -5.87 8.99 7.22
CA TRP A 23 -6.16 10.11 6.33
C TRP A 23 -6.47 9.68 4.89
N PHE A 24 -5.84 8.61 4.38
CA PHE A 24 -5.89 8.28 2.96
C PHE A 24 -7.30 7.95 2.47
N SER A 25 -8.07 7.17 3.23
CA SER A 25 -9.45 6.81 2.86
C SER A 25 -10.43 7.98 2.94
N SER A 26 -10.18 8.94 3.84
CA SER A 26 -11.06 10.09 4.09
C SER A 26 -10.63 11.36 3.36
N LEU A 27 -9.44 11.34 2.73
CA LEU A 27 -8.85 12.51 2.06
C LEU A 27 -9.78 13.17 1.05
N GLY A 28 -10.40 12.38 0.16
CA GLY A 28 -11.29 12.89 -0.85
C GLY A 28 -12.53 13.58 -0.27
N ALA A 29 -13.11 13.00 0.78
CA ALA A 29 -14.26 13.57 1.48
C ALA A 29 -13.89 14.88 2.19
N ALA A 30 -12.77 14.91 2.91
CA ALA A 30 -12.28 16.11 3.57
C ALA A 30 -11.99 17.24 2.57
N LEU A 31 -11.32 16.95 1.46
CA LEU A 31 -11.02 17.95 0.43
C LEU A 31 -12.29 18.49 -0.24
N ASN A 32 -13.28 17.65 -0.54
CA ASN A 32 -14.55 18.08 -1.11
C ASN A 32 -15.33 19.00 -0.15
N THR A 33 -15.41 18.63 1.12
CA THR A 33 -16.10 19.42 2.15
C THR A 33 -15.50 20.82 2.29
N HIS A 34 -14.18 20.93 2.17
CA HIS A 34 -13.47 22.22 2.30
C HIS A 34 -13.20 22.92 0.96
N GLN A 35 -13.96 22.59 -0.10
CA GLN A 35 -13.89 23.21 -1.44
C GLN A 35 -12.51 23.06 -2.11
N LEU A 36 -11.77 22.00 -1.78
CA LEU A 36 -10.48 21.64 -2.37
C LEU A 36 -10.58 20.45 -3.34
N GLY A 37 -11.76 20.16 -3.86
CA GLY A 37 -12.02 19.02 -4.75
C GLY A 37 -11.11 18.97 -5.97
N ASN A 38 -10.72 20.14 -6.53
CA ASN A 38 -9.82 20.24 -7.67
C ASN A 38 -8.41 19.65 -7.40
N PHE A 39 -8.02 19.47 -6.12
CA PHE A 39 -6.71 18.95 -5.72
C PHE A 39 -6.71 17.46 -5.38
N ILE A 40 -7.86 16.80 -5.39
CA ILE A 40 -7.99 15.37 -5.06
C ILE A 40 -7.07 14.51 -5.95
N GLY A 41 -7.09 14.74 -7.26
CA GLY A 41 -6.26 14.00 -8.21
C GLY A 41 -4.76 14.15 -7.95
N GLY A 42 -4.31 15.37 -7.61
CA GLY A 42 -2.91 15.64 -7.25
C GLY A 42 -2.54 14.99 -5.92
N ALA A 43 -3.42 15.07 -4.93
CA ALA A 43 -3.19 14.51 -3.60
C ALA A 43 -3.05 12.97 -3.62
N TYR A 44 -3.97 12.25 -4.25
CA TYR A 44 -3.85 10.79 -4.42
C TYR A 44 -2.73 10.40 -5.38
N GLY A 45 -2.52 11.16 -6.47
CA GLY A 45 -1.45 10.96 -7.43
C GLY A 45 -0.04 11.12 -6.83
N SER A 46 0.08 11.76 -5.67
CA SER A 46 1.34 11.88 -4.93
C SER A 46 1.87 10.52 -4.43
N ALA A 47 0.97 9.56 -4.12
CA ALA A 47 1.37 8.26 -3.60
C ALA A 47 2.14 7.41 -4.63
N PRO A 48 1.67 7.20 -5.88
CA PRO A 48 2.45 6.52 -6.90
C PRO A 48 3.77 7.24 -7.24
N ILE A 49 3.76 8.58 -7.29
CA ILE A 49 4.97 9.36 -7.55
C ILE A 49 6.01 9.09 -6.45
N ALA A 50 5.61 9.18 -5.19
CA ALA A 50 6.50 8.90 -4.07
C ALA A 50 7.02 7.45 -4.07
N ALA A 51 6.16 6.49 -4.44
CA ALA A 51 6.54 5.08 -4.54
C ALA A 51 7.57 4.82 -5.66
N ILE A 52 7.56 5.59 -6.75
CA ILE A 52 8.57 5.52 -7.81
C ILE A 52 9.96 5.93 -7.27
N PHE A 53 10.02 6.94 -6.39
CA PHE A 53 11.28 7.42 -5.82
C PHE A 53 11.73 6.65 -4.55
N ALA A 54 10.81 5.92 -3.90
CA ALA A 54 11.08 5.18 -2.67
C ALA A 54 12.31 4.27 -2.74
N PRO A 55 12.51 3.48 -3.81
CA PRO A 55 13.65 2.58 -3.92
C PRO A 55 15.02 3.27 -3.93
N LEU A 56 15.09 4.50 -4.44
CA LEU A 56 16.33 5.28 -4.42
C LEU A 56 16.78 5.56 -2.98
N PHE A 57 15.83 5.87 -2.10
CA PHE A 57 16.11 6.03 -0.67
C PHE A 57 16.58 4.73 -0.02
N LEU A 58 15.97 3.60 -0.38
CA LEU A 58 16.34 2.29 0.18
C LEU A 58 17.75 1.89 -0.23
N GLY A 59 18.06 1.94 -1.53
CA GLY A 59 19.39 1.58 -2.03
C GLY A 59 20.50 2.50 -1.58
N LEU A 60 20.22 3.81 -1.43
CA LEU A 60 21.20 4.81 -1.02
C LEU A 60 21.53 4.75 0.47
N ILE A 61 20.52 4.62 1.32
CA ILE A 61 20.65 4.92 2.74
C ILE A 61 20.53 3.65 3.59
N ALA A 62 19.41 2.92 3.46
CA ALA A 62 19.10 1.82 4.36
C ALA A 62 19.98 0.58 4.11
N ASP A 63 20.29 0.27 2.85
CA ASP A 63 21.05 -0.93 2.53
C ASP A 63 22.56 -0.77 2.80
N ARG A 64 23.07 0.46 3.02
CA ARG A 64 24.50 0.72 3.09
C ARG A 64 25.01 1.37 4.37
N TYR A 65 24.32 2.40 4.84
CA TYR A 65 24.89 3.28 5.86
C TYR A 65 24.24 3.13 7.22
N PHE A 66 22.94 2.94 7.26
CA PHE A 66 22.20 2.97 8.50
C PHE A 66 21.31 1.73 8.64
N ALA A 67 21.13 1.32 9.87
CA ALA A 67 20.21 0.25 10.20
C ALA A 67 18.77 0.58 9.78
N SER A 68 18.07 -0.39 9.18
CA SER A 68 16.74 -0.18 8.55
C SER A 68 15.72 0.41 9.52
N GLU A 69 15.73 -0.03 10.80
CA GLU A 69 14.85 0.49 11.84
C GLU A 69 15.12 1.97 12.14
N ARG A 70 16.38 2.41 12.09
CA ARG A 70 16.75 3.81 12.33
C ARG A 70 16.33 4.71 11.18
N VAL A 71 16.54 4.24 9.94
CA VAL A 71 16.10 4.98 8.74
C VAL A 71 14.59 5.13 8.76
N MET A 72 13.86 4.06 9.02
CA MET A 72 12.40 4.08 9.15
C MET A 72 11.96 5.07 10.23
N GLY A 73 12.62 5.06 11.39
CA GLY A 73 12.33 5.97 12.50
C GLY A 73 12.47 7.43 12.10
N VAL A 74 13.61 7.81 11.49
CA VAL A 74 13.85 9.19 11.05
C VAL A 74 12.86 9.61 9.96
N LEU A 75 12.62 8.78 8.96
CA LEU A 75 11.64 9.06 7.91
C LEU A 75 10.24 9.31 8.48
N MET A 76 9.80 8.51 9.45
CA MET A 76 8.49 8.68 10.07
C MET A 76 8.39 9.92 10.94
N LEU A 77 9.47 10.32 11.63
CA LEU A 77 9.51 11.59 12.37
C LEU A 77 9.41 12.79 11.43
N VAL A 78 10.13 12.78 10.31
CA VAL A 78 10.07 13.84 9.29
C VAL A 78 8.68 13.85 8.64
N ALA A 79 8.14 12.69 8.28
CA ALA A 79 6.80 12.55 7.72
C ALA A 79 5.72 13.13 8.65
N GLY A 80 5.82 12.86 9.96
CA GLY A 80 4.94 13.43 10.98
C GLY A 80 5.03 14.95 11.05
N GLY A 81 6.25 15.50 11.02
CA GLY A 81 6.49 16.94 11.00
C GLY A 81 5.86 17.63 9.78
N ILE A 82 6.02 17.05 8.59
CA ILE A 82 5.39 17.58 7.37
C ILE A 82 3.86 17.52 7.49
N MET A 83 3.32 16.41 8.01
CA MET A 83 1.88 16.21 8.14
C MET A 83 1.23 17.23 9.10
N CYS A 84 1.93 17.69 10.13
CA CYS A 84 1.46 18.78 11.01
C CYS A 84 1.20 20.11 10.29
N LEU A 85 1.88 20.33 9.15
CA LEU A 85 1.72 21.58 8.39
C LEU A 85 0.48 21.59 7.49
N ILE A 86 0.01 20.39 7.08
CA ILE A 86 -1.06 20.24 6.09
C ILE A 86 -2.37 20.92 6.54
N PRO A 87 -2.90 20.73 7.77
CA PRO A 87 -4.15 21.35 8.19
C PRO A 87 -4.12 22.87 8.12
N GLY A 88 -3.01 23.48 8.58
CA GLY A 88 -2.86 24.94 8.56
C GLY A 88 -2.74 25.53 7.15
N VAL A 89 -2.21 24.78 6.20
CA VAL A 89 -2.14 25.16 4.78
C VAL A 89 -3.50 24.95 4.12
N ALA A 90 -4.14 23.80 4.32
CA ALA A 90 -5.43 23.48 3.74
C ALA A 90 -6.53 24.47 4.20
N ALA A 91 -6.49 24.93 5.45
CA ALA A 91 -7.42 25.92 5.99
C ALA A 91 -7.38 27.28 5.28
N LYS A 92 -6.32 27.58 4.52
CA LYS A 92 -6.23 28.82 3.71
C LYS A 92 -7.02 28.76 2.39
N GLY A 93 -7.64 27.61 2.09
CA GLY A 93 -8.49 27.39 0.93
C GLY A 93 -7.72 27.18 -0.38
N GLU A 94 -8.39 27.42 -1.51
CA GLU A 94 -7.93 27.04 -2.86
C GLU A 94 -6.57 27.66 -3.23
N ALA A 95 -6.28 28.88 -2.78
CA ALA A 95 -5.01 29.56 -3.05
C ALA A 95 -3.77 28.77 -2.56
N SER A 96 -3.94 27.92 -1.55
CA SER A 96 -2.86 27.11 -0.98
C SER A 96 -2.94 25.62 -1.36
N GLY A 97 -3.90 25.21 -2.19
CA GLY A 97 -4.14 23.83 -2.55
C GLY A 97 -2.92 23.15 -3.19
N ASN A 98 -2.18 23.83 -4.05
CA ASN A 98 -0.95 23.30 -4.62
C ASN A 98 0.12 23.07 -3.55
N LEU A 99 0.29 23.98 -2.59
CA LEU A 99 1.24 23.80 -1.49
C LEU A 99 0.85 22.60 -0.62
N MET A 100 -0.46 22.42 -0.37
CA MET A 100 -0.97 21.23 0.34
C MET A 100 -0.61 19.94 -0.41
N VAL A 101 -0.77 19.88 -1.74
CA VAL A 101 -0.38 18.70 -2.55
C VAL A 101 1.13 18.44 -2.44
N TRP A 102 1.97 19.48 -2.48
CA TRP A 102 3.41 19.34 -2.29
C TRP A 102 3.78 18.82 -0.89
N LEU A 103 3.07 19.24 0.15
CA LEU A 103 3.27 18.72 1.51
C LEU A 103 2.83 17.25 1.61
N ILE A 104 1.72 16.86 1.00
CA ILE A 104 1.28 15.47 0.91
C ILE A 104 2.33 14.63 0.18
N LEU A 105 2.87 15.11 -0.94
CA LEU A 105 3.95 14.43 -1.66
C LEU A 105 5.21 14.31 -0.78
N GLY A 106 5.60 15.37 -0.08
CA GLY A 106 6.73 15.35 0.86
C GLY A 106 6.56 14.32 1.98
N HIS A 107 5.37 14.24 2.58
CA HIS A 107 5.02 13.20 3.54
C HIS A 107 5.17 11.80 2.93
N LEU A 108 4.61 11.59 1.74
CA LEU A 108 4.63 10.30 1.06
C LEU A 108 6.03 9.90 0.59
N LEU A 109 6.89 10.85 0.20
CA LEU A 109 8.30 10.58 -0.11
C LEU A 109 9.06 10.03 1.11
N CYS A 110 8.67 10.41 2.32
CA CYS A 110 9.19 9.82 3.55
C CYS A 110 8.49 8.50 3.89
N TYR A 111 7.18 8.39 3.65
CA TYR A 111 6.38 7.24 4.04
C TYR A 111 6.58 6.02 3.11
N MET A 112 6.57 6.19 1.79
CA MET A 112 6.61 5.07 0.83
C MET A 112 7.84 4.16 0.97
N PRO A 113 9.07 4.68 1.23
CA PRO A 113 10.22 3.81 1.51
C PRO A 113 10.01 2.91 2.72
N THR A 114 9.22 3.35 3.71
CA THR A 114 8.99 2.56 4.94
C THR A 114 8.25 1.26 4.68
N LEU A 115 7.49 1.14 3.58
CA LEU A 115 6.82 -0.11 3.18
C LEU A 115 7.85 -1.21 2.89
N GLY A 116 8.89 -0.88 2.13
CA GLY A 116 10.01 -1.81 1.89
C GLY A 116 10.84 -2.09 3.14
N LEU A 117 11.14 -1.04 3.93
CA LEU A 117 11.89 -1.17 5.19
C LEU A 117 11.17 -2.05 6.21
N GLY A 118 9.86 -1.86 6.39
CA GLY A 118 9.04 -2.67 7.29
C GLY A 118 9.07 -4.15 6.92
N ASN A 119 8.97 -4.48 5.63
CA ASN A 119 9.10 -5.84 5.14
C ASN A 119 10.52 -6.39 5.38
N THR A 120 11.56 -5.62 5.07
CA THR A 120 12.97 -6.02 5.30
C THR A 120 13.22 -6.30 6.78
N ILE A 121 12.79 -5.42 7.68
CA ILE A 121 12.90 -5.62 9.13
C ILE A 121 12.17 -6.89 9.55
N ALA A 122 10.93 -7.10 9.08
CA ALA A 122 10.15 -8.27 9.42
C ALA A 122 10.84 -9.55 8.93
N PHE A 123 11.23 -9.64 7.66
CA PHE A 123 11.88 -10.83 7.09
C PHE A 123 13.24 -11.15 7.71
N THR A 124 13.98 -10.14 8.17
CA THR A 124 15.26 -10.35 8.85
C THR A 124 15.11 -11.04 10.20
N HIS A 125 13.97 -10.81 10.90
CA HIS A 125 13.80 -11.24 12.29
C HIS A 125 12.78 -12.36 12.49
N ILE A 126 12.02 -12.75 11.47
CA ILE A 126 11.17 -13.94 11.52
C ILE A 126 12.00 -15.20 11.25
N THR A 127 11.60 -16.31 11.89
CA THR A 127 12.31 -17.61 11.75
C THR A 127 11.92 -18.34 10.47
N SER A 128 10.67 -18.14 10.02
CA SER A 128 10.12 -18.75 8.81
C SER A 128 9.29 -17.73 8.06
N GLN A 129 9.38 -17.73 6.74
CA GLN A 129 8.52 -16.88 5.89
C GLN A 129 7.03 -17.13 6.13
N GLN A 130 6.65 -18.34 6.56
CA GLN A 130 5.27 -18.69 6.92
C GLN A 130 4.77 -17.91 8.16
N ASP A 131 5.65 -17.31 8.94
CA ASP A 131 5.28 -16.47 10.09
C ASP A 131 5.02 -15.01 9.69
N PHE A 132 5.45 -14.58 8.49
CA PHE A 132 5.24 -13.21 8.00
C PHE A 132 3.77 -12.78 8.03
N PRO A 133 2.80 -13.59 7.56
CA PRO A 133 1.39 -13.21 7.61
C PRO A 133 0.87 -12.89 9.02
N ARG A 134 1.37 -13.57 10.05
CA ARG A 134 1.00 -13.33 11.45
C ARG A 134 1.45 -11.95 11.95
N VAL A 135 2.53 -11.43 11.39
CA VAL A 135 3.02 -10.08 11.67
C VAL A 135 2.31 -9.07 10.76
N ARG A 136 2.17 -9.39 9.47
CA ARG A 136 1.60 -8.50 8.46
C ARG A 136 0.11 -8.19 8.67
N VAL A 137 -0.67 -9.13 9.22
CA VAL A 137 -2.11 -8.95 9.51
C VAL A 137 -2.37 -7.76 10.44
N TRP A 138 -1.43 -7.43 11.34
CA TRP A 138 -1.54 -6.26 12.19
C TRP A 138 -1.56 -4.95 11.41
N GLY A 139 -0.98 -4.93 10.21
CA GLY A 139 -1.12 -3.79 9.30
C GLY A 139 -2.57 -3.59 8.85
N THR A 140 -3.25 -4.63 8.41
CA THR A 140 -4.67 -4.57 8.03
C THR A 140 -5.55 -4.19 9.22
N ILE A 141 -5.28 -4.75 10.41
CA ILE A 141 -5.97 -4.36 11.64
C ILE A 141 -5.73 -2.86 11.93
N GLY A 142 -4.49 -2.38 11.80
CA GLY A 142 -4.16 -0.96 11.98
C GLY A 142 -4.93 -0.04 11.04
N TRP A 143 -5.01 -0.40 9.77
CA TRP A 143 -5.80 0.34 8.77
C TRP A 143 -7.29 0.41 9.13
N ILE A 144 -7.89 -0.73 9.50
CA ILE A 144 -9.30 -0.80 9.89
C ILE A 144 -9.56 0.02 11.15
N VAL A 145 -8.72 -0.13 12.17
CA VAL A 145 -8.85 0.62 13.44
C VAL A 145 -8.73 2.13 13.18
N ALA A 146 -7.82 2.56 12.29
CA ALA A 146 -7.69 3.96 11.91
C ALA A 146 -8.99 4.50 11.29
N GLY A 147 -9.57 3.78 10.31
CA GLY A 147 -10.83 4.17 9.69
C GLY A 147 -12.01 4.22 10.67
N LEU A 148 -12.12 3.21 11.54
CA LEU A 148 -13.15 3.18 12.57
C LEU A 148 -12.99 4.32 13.59
N PHE A 149 -11.76 4.63 14.00
CA PHE A 149 -11.48 5.73 14.91
C PHE A 149 -11.85 7.07 14.29
N VAL A 150 -11.43 7.33 13.04
CA VAL A 150 -11.77 8.54 12.29
C VAL A 150 -13.30 8.69 12.14
N GLY A 151 -13.99 7.59 11.82
CA GLY A 151 -15.46 7.57 11.72
C GLY A 151 -16.16 7.85 13.05
N ALA A 152 -15.72 7.19 14.12
CA ALA A 152 -16.30 7.36 15.47
C ALA A 152 -16.12 8.78 16.03
N MET A 153 -15.00 9.43 15.68
CA MET A 153 -14.72 10.82 16.06
C MET A 153 -15.44 11.85 15.16
N GLY A 154 -16.12 11.41 14.09
CA GLY A 154 -16.75 12.32 13.13
C GLY A 154 -15.76 13.08 12.25
N TRP A 155 -14.50 12.65 12.13
CA TRP A 155 -13.44 13.37 11.44
C TRP A 155 -13.31 13.06 9.95
N SER A 156 -14.18 12.20 9.39
CA SER A 156 -14.06 11.74 8.00
C SER A 156 -14.07 12.88 6.96
N ASN A 157 -14.67 14.01 7.28
CA ASN A 157 -14.77 15.19 6.42
C ASN A 157 -13.87 16.35 6.87
N GLU A 158 -13.02 16.12 7.86
CA GLU A 158 -12.28 17.16 8.54
C GLU A 158 -10.76 16.98 8.42
N PHE A 159 -10.00 18.06 8.57
CA PHE A 159 -8.53 18.00 8.51
C PHE A 159 -7.87 17.42 9.76
N GLN A 160 -8.64 17.08 10.80
CA GLN A 160 -8.18 16.33 11.99
C GLN A 160 -7.56 14.97 11.62
N ILE A 161 -7.93 14.40 10.48
CA ILE A 161 -7.31 13.18 9.93
C ILE A 161 -5.79 13.32 9.79
N PHE A 162 -5.29 14.50 9.43
CA PHE A 162 -3.85 14.74 9.30
C PHE A 162 -3.15 14.87 10.66
N TRP A 163 -3.82 15.45 11.68
CA TRP A 163 -3.28 15.48 13.04
C TRP A 163 -3.13 14.09 13.62
N LEU A 164 -4.13 13.23 13.43
CA LEU A 164 -4.05 11.83 13.85
C LEU A 164 -2.93 11.08 13.12
N GLY A 165 -2.79 11.33 11.80
CA GLY A 165 -1.70 10.81 11.00
C GLY A 165 -0.32 11.29 11.46
N ALA A 166 -0.19 12.56 11.84
CA ALA A 166 1.04 13.11 12.39
C ALA A 166 1.42 12.45 13.72
N ILE A 167 0.47 12.35 14.66
CA ILE A 167 0.69 11.71 15.96
C ILE A 167 1.12 10.25 15.78
N SER A 168 0.43 9.49 14.93
CA SER A 168 0.77 8.09 14.67
C SER A 168 2.12 7.95 13.94
N SER A 169 2.49 8.90 13.07
CA SER A 169 3.81 8.96 12.46
C SER A 169 4.92 9.16 13.50
N PHE A 170 4.73 10.07 14.45
CA PHE A 170 5.67 10.28 15.55
C PHE A 170 5.76 9.06 16.45
N LEU A 171 4.63 8.44 16.80
CA LEU A 171 4.61 7.23 17.61
C LEU A 171 5.38 6.09 16.93
N LEU A 172 5.17 5.87 15.64
CA LEU A 172 5.92 4.88 14.87
C LEU A 172 7.40 5.26 14.80
N GLY A 173 7.72 6.53 14.52
CA GLY A 173 9.08 7.02 14.42
C GLY A 173 9.87 6.77 15.70
N ILE A 174 9.31 7.08 16.85
CA ILE A 174 9.91 6.82 18.16
C ILE A 174 10.00 5.31 18.43
N PHE A 175 8.94 4.56 18.13
CA PHE A 175 8.90 3.11 18.34
C PHE A 175 9.95 2.36 17.50
N CYS A 176 10.31 2.86 16.33
CA CYS A 176 11.35 2.25 15.49
C CYS A 176 12.70 2.11 16.20
N PHE A 177 13.05 3.02 17.14
CA PHE A 177 14.27 2.90 17.93
C PHE A 177 14.24 1.79 18.98
N ALA A 178 13.05 1.22 19.26
CA ALA A 178 12.86 0.04 20.13
C ALA A 178 12.80 -1.27 19.33
N LEU A 179 12.86 -1.23 17.99
CA LEU A 179 12.87 -2.43 17.15
C LEU A 179 14.21 -3.17 17.26
N PRO A 180 14.25 -4.47 16.93
CA PRO A 180 15.48 -5.22 16.89
C PRO A 180 16.43 -4.65 15.81
N HIS A 181 17.73 -4.65 16.12
CA HIS A 181 18.73 -4.08 15.23
C HIS A 181 18.80 -4.83 13.90
N THR A 182 18.56 -4.13 12.82
CA THR A 182 18.55 -4.64 11.44
C THR A 182 19.68 -3.96 10.67
N PRO A 183 20.91 -4.55 10.68
CA PRO A 183 22.07 -3.93 10.07
C PRO A 183 21.91 -3.84 8.55
N PRO A 184 22.55 -2.84 7.91
CA PRO A 184 22.51 -2.69 6.47
C PRO A 184 23.19 -3.88 5.77
N PRO A 185 22.50 -4.58 4.85
CA PRO A 185 23.02 -5.80 4.21
C PRO A 185 24.24 -5.56 3.32
N MET A 186 24.43 -4.31 2.85
CA MET A 186 25.54 -3.92 1.97
C MET A 186 26.59 -3.03 2.67
N LYS A 187 26.69 -3.11 4.01
CA LYS A 187 27.65 -2.31 4.78
C LYS A 187 29.08 -2.49 4.28
N GLY A 188 29.78 -1.37 4.07
CA GLY A 188 31.18 -1.35 3.63
C GLY A 188 31.43 -1.60 2.15
N LYS A 189 30.40 -1.86 1.35
CA LYS A 189 30.55 -1.92 -0.11
C LYS A 189 30.53 -0.51 -0.70
N PRO A 190 31.38 -0.21 -1.69
CA PRO A 190 31.39 1.11 -2.33
C PRO A 190 30.03 1.41 -2.96
N MET A 191 29.67 2.69 -2.92
CA MET A 191 28.48 3.17 -3.59
C MET A 191 28.78 3.30 -5.09
N ASP A 192 28.07 2.57 -5.89
CA ASP A 192 28.06 2.74 -7.33
C ASP A 192 26.66 3.17 -7.80
N LEU A 193 26.62 3.77 -8.99
CA LEU A 193 25.35 4.19 -9.61
C LEU A 193 24.42 2.99 -9.84
N ARG A 194 24.99 1.82 -10.02
CA ARG A 194 24.29 0.56 -10.26
C ARG A 194 23.45 0.15 -9.05
N SER A 195 24.04 0.25 -7.85
CA SER A 195 23.31 -0.02 -6.60
C SER A 195 22.25 1.05 -6.30
N LEU A 196 22.57 2.31 -6.62
CA LEU A 196 21.66 3.43 -6.45
C LEU A 196 20.36 3.25 -7.26
N LEU A 197 20.50 2.84 -8.51
CA LEU A 197 19.38 2.59 -9.42
C LEU A 197 18.77 1.21 -9.23
N MET A 198 19.12 0.47 -8.16
CA MET A 198 18.69 -0.92 -7.88
C MET A 198 18.97 -1.88 -9.04
N LEU A 199 19.98 -1.62 -9.88
CA LEU A 199 20.26 -2.46 -11.04
C LEU A 199 20.57 -3.90 -10.65
N ASP A 200 21.05 -4.13 -9.42
CA ASP A 200 21.27 -5.49 -8.90
C ASP A 200 19.93 -6.21 -8.68
N ALA A 201 18.89 -5.52 -8.21
CA ALA A 201 17.55 -6.10 -8.09
C ALA A 201 16.89 -6.32 -9.48
N PHE A 202 17.17 -5.48 -10.48
CA PHE A 202 16.76 -5.74 -11.86
C PHE A 202 17.41 -7.00 -12.44
N GLY A 203 18.56 -7.44 -11.89
CA GLY A 203 19.15 -8.73 -12.22
C GLY A 203 18.22 -9.93 -11.97
N LEU A 204 17.23 -9.80 -11.07
CA LEU A 204 16.21 -10.83 -10.85
C LEU A 204 15.34 -11.09 -12.09
N PHE A 205 15.24 -10.13 -13.01
CA PHE A 205 14.50 -10.31 -14.27
C PHE A 205 15.17 -11.28 -15.26
N ALA A 206 16.40 -11.68 -15.02
CA ALA A 206 17.02 -12.76 -15.76
C ALA A 206 16.34 -14.13 -15.49
N ASP A 207 15.69 -14.29 -14.33
CA ASP A 207 14.78 -15.42 -14.07
C ASP A 207 13.40 -15.09 -14.69
N LEU A 208 13.05 -15.84 -15.75
CA LEU A 208 11.79 -15.67 -16.48
C LEU A 208 10.57 -15.78 -15.56
N ASN A 209 10.61 -16.63 -14.53
CA ASN A 209 9.48 -16.74 -13.59
C ASN A 209 9.33 -15.48 -12.75
N PHE A 210 10.44 -14.85 -12.33
CA PHE A 210 10.40 -13.59 -11.60
C PHE A 210 9.95 -12.44 -12.53
N LEU A 211 10.40 -12.41 -13.78
CA LEU A 211 9.96 -11.41 -14.75
C LEU A 211 8.45 -11.49 -15.01
N ILE A 212 7.91 -12.68 -15.24
CA ILE A 212 6.46 -12.88 -15.41
C ILE A 212 5.70 -12.41 -14.17
N PHE A 213 6.17 -12.81 -12.98
CA PHE A 213 5.58 -12.35 -11.71
C PHE A 213 5.60 -10.83 -11.59
N ALA A 214 6.71 -10.17 -11.90
CA ALA A 214 6.86 -8.72 -11.83
C ALA A 214 5.92 -7.99 -12.79
N VAL A 215 5.81 -8.46 -14.04
CA VAL A 215 4.87 -7.91 -15.04
C VAL A 215 3.43 -8.10 -14.57
N CYS A 216 3.05 -9.29 -14.12
CA CYS A 216 1.70 -9.55 -13.59
C CYS A 216 1.41 -8.67 -12.37
N SER A 217 2.40 -8.46 -11.50
CA SER A 217 2.27 -7.61 -10.30
C SER A 217 2.03 -6.14 -10.66
N THR A 218 2.65 -5.67 -11.72
CA THR A 218 2.44 -4.31 -12.23
C THR A 218 1.04 -4.17 -12.86
N LEU A 219 0.65 -5.12 -13.70
CA LEU A 219 -0.63 -5.07 -14.41
C LEU A 219 -1.84 -5.22 -13.48
N ILE A 220 -1.77 -6.06 -12.45
CA ILE A 220 -2.88 -6.26 -11.50
C ILE A 220 -3.18 -4.99 -10.67
N CYS A 221 -2.24 -4.06 -10.59
CA CYS A 221 -2.47 -2.78 -9.93
C CYS A 221 -3.44 -1.87 -10.71
N VAL A 222 -3.65 -2.10 -12.01
CA VAL A 222 -4.67 -1.38 -12.78
C VAL A 222 -6.08 -1.68 -12.22
N PRO A 223 -6.57 -2.94 -12.18
CA PRO A 223 -7.83 -3.24 -11.52
C PRO A 223 -7.84 -2.88 -10.03
N LEU A 224 -6.72 -2.96 -9.32
CA LEU A 224 -6.62 -2.53 -7.92
C LEU A 224 -6.90 -1.02 -7.77
N ALA A 225 -6.38 -0.17 -8.67
CA ALA A 225 -6.64 1.26 -8.66
C ALA A 225 -8.13 1.56 -8.89
N TYR A 226 -8.78 0.87 -9.83
CA TYR A 226 -10.24 0.95 -10.02
C TYR A 226 -11.00 0.53 -8.76
N TYR A 227 -10.57 -0.53 -8.10
CA TYR A 227 -11.20 -0.96 -6.86
C TYR A 227 -11.15 0.13 -5.79
N TYR A 228 -9.98 0.71 -5.53
CA TYR A 228 -9.86 1.76 -4.53
C TYR A 228 -10.54 3.08 -4.93
N GLY A 229 -10.45 3.45 -6.20
CA GLY A 229 -10.94 4.76 -6.66
C GLY A 229 -12.43 4.79 -7.02
N SER A 230 -13.01 3.69 -7.48
CA SER A 230 -14.35 3.70 -8.07
C SER A 230 -15.37 2.79 -7.38
N THR A 231 -14.95 1.79 -6.59
CA THR A 231 -15.89 0.79 -6.06
C THR A 231 -16.94 1.40 -5.12
N SER A 232 -16.57 2.37 -4.29
CA SER A 232 -17.52 3.04 -3.39
C SER A 232 -18.63 3.75 -4.19
N THR A 233 -18.26 4.51 -5.22
CA THR A 233 -19.21 5.19 -6.12
C THR A 233 -20.07 4.17 -6.86
N PHE A 234 -19.47 3.11 -7.40
CA PHE A 234 -20.17 2.01 -8.07
C PHE A 234 -21.20 1.35 -7.16
N LEU A 235 -20.86 1.05 -5.91
CA LEU A 235 -21.80 0.46 -4.94
C LEU A 235 -22.96 1.41 -4.60
N ASN A 236 -22.72 2.72 -4.50
CA ASN A 236 -23.78 3.70 -4.31
C ASN A 236 -24.76 3.66 -5.50
N HIS A 237 -24.28 3.57 -6.74
CA HIS A 237 -25.12 3.46 -7.94
C HIS A 237 -25.89 2.13 -8.03
N THR A 238 -25.39 1.07 -7.39
CA THR A 238 -26.04 -0.24 -7.33
C THR A 238 -26.93 -0.42 -6.09
N GLY A 239 -27.27 0.68 -5.38
CA GLY A 239 -28.26 0.69 -4.31
C GLY A 239 -27.73 0.48 -2.90
N PHE A 240 -26.41 0.45 -2.69
CA PHE A 240 -25.83 0.35 -1.35
C PHE A 240 -25.73 1.74 -0.69
N ALA A 241 -26.59 2.04 0.28
CA ALA A 241 -26.60 3.31 0.99
C ALA A 241 -25.32 3.58 1.80
N GLN A 242 -24.64 2.53 2.24
CA GLN A 242 -23.41 2.62 3.06
C GLN A 242 -22.25 1.89 2.36
N SER A 243 -21.86 2.35 1.19
CA SER A 243 -20.84 1.71 0.36
C SER A 243 -19.49 1.55 1.07
N ALA A 244 -19.05 2.55 1.83
CA ALA A 244 -17.80 2.47 2.59
C ALA A 244 -17.84 1.39 3.68
N ALA A 245 -18.96 1.29 4.42
CA ALA A 245 -19.16 0.21 5.40
C ALA A 245 -19.25 -1.16 4.71
N THR A 246 -19.88 -1.25 3.54
CA THR A 246 -19.94 -2.49 2.76
C THR A 246 -18.56 -2.94 2.31
N MET A 247 -17.67 -2.02 1.93
CA MET A 247 -16.29 -2.33 1.56
C MET A 247 -15.46 -2.91 2.72
N THR A 248 -15.83 -2.68 3.99
CA THR A 248 -15.13 -3.30 5.13
C THR A 248 -15.23 -4.82 5.14
N ILE A 249 -16.23 -5.41 4.49
CA ILE A 249 -16.32 -6.87 4.30
C ILE A 249 -15.07 -7.41 3.60
N GLY A 250 -14.55 -6.67 2.61
CA GLY A 250 -13.30 -7.03 1.94
C GLY A 250 -12.10 -7.02 2.87
N GLN A 251 -12.00 -6.04 3.74
CA GLN A 251 -10.92 -5.92 4.72
C GLN A 251 -11.01 -7.01 5.82
N MET A 252 -12.24 -7.35 6.25
CA MET A 252 -12.44 -8.49 7.16
C MET A 252 -12.03 -9.81 6.51
N SER A 253 -12.37 -10.00 5.24
CA SER A 253 -11.93 -11.14 4.43
C SER A 253 -10.40 -11.21 4.35
N GLU A 254 -9.72 -10.07 4.14
CA GLU A 254 -8.25 -9.97 4.14
C GLU A 254 -7.65 -10.50 5.46
N ILE A 255 -8.18 -10.10 6.61
CA ILE A 255 -7.70 -10.63 7.90
C ILE A 255 -7.81 -12.16 7.95
N ILE A 256 -8.95 -12.71 7.53
CA ILE A 256 -9.19 -14.15 7.56
C ILE A 256 -8.21 -14.89 6.66
N PHE A 257 -8.10 -14.46 5.38
CA PHE A 257 -7.24 -15.14 4.42
C PHE A 257 -5.76 -14.95 4.72
N MET A 258 -5.36 -13.81 5.26
CA MET A 258 -3.99 -13.58 5.72
C MET A 258 -3.58 -14.56 6.83
N LEU A 259 -4.46 -14.79 7.81
CA LEU A 259 -4.21 -15.79 8.86
C LEU A 259 -4.20 -17.23 8.32
N LEU A 260 -4.92 -17.48 7.23
CA LEU A 260 -4.95 -18.79 6.56
C LEU A 260 -3.80 -19.01 5.56
N ILE A 261 -2.98 -17.98 5.25
CA ILE A 261 -1.82 -18.12 4.35
C ILE A 261 -0.93 -19.31 4.74
N PRO A 262 -0.53 -19.54 6.01
CA PRO A 262 0.32 -20.67 6.34
C PRO A 262 -0.30 -22.04 6.01
N PHE A 263 -1.62 -22.15 6.13
CA PHE A 263 -2.34 -23.36 5.75
C PHE A 263 -2.32 -23.60 4.23
N PHE A 264 -2.67 -22.57 3.46
CA PHE A 264 -2.69 -22.65 2.00
C PHE A 264 -1.29 -22.78 1.41
N PHE A 265 -0.30 -22.10 2.02
CA PHE A 265 1.10 -22.21 1.61
C PHE A 265 1.62 -23.64 1.65
N ARG A 266 1.28 -24.42 2.71
CA ARG A 266 1.69 -25.82 2.84
C ARG A 266 1.02 -26.73 1.81
N ARG A 267 -0.18 -26.39 1.34
CA ARG A 267 -0.95 -27.22 0.40
C ARG A 267 -0.75 -26.83 -1.05
N LEU A 268 -0.71 -25.55 -1.34
CA LEU A 268 -0.68 -25.02 -2.70
C LEU A 268 0.73 -24.56 -3.12
N GLY A 269 1.54 -24.14 -2.15
CA GLY A 269 2.82 -23.47 -2.44
C GLY A 269 2.62 -22.10 -3.08
N LEU A 270 3.72 -21.33 -3.23
CA LEU A 270 3.70 -19.93 -3.69
C LEU A 270 3.02 -19.76 -5.06
N LYS A 271 3.38 -20.60 -6.03
CA LYS A 271 2.90 -20.50 -7.41
C LYS A 271 1.37 -20.61 -7.51
N LEU A 272 0.79 -21.65 -6.91
CA LEU A 272 -0.66 -21.84 -7.00
C LEU A 272 -1.42 -20.81 -6.17
N MET A 273 -0.86 -20.33 -5.05
CA MET A 273 -1.47 -19.22 -4.30
C MET A 273 -1.56 -17.96 -5.14
N ILE A 274 -0.45 -17.55 -5.79
CA ILE A 274 -0.44 -16.35 -6.68
C ILE A 274 -1.45 -16.54 -7.82
N LEU A 275 -1.48 -17.71 -8.46
CA LEU A 275 -2.45 -18.01 -9.53
C LEU A 275 -3.90 -17.97 -9.03
N THR A 276 -4.16 -18.49 -7.83
CA THR A 276 -5.50 -18.42 -7.21
C THR A 276 -5.90 -16.97 -6.96
N GLY A 277 -4.99 -16.14 -6.43
CA GLY A 277 -5.21 -14.71 -6.26
C GLY A 277 -5.58 -14.02 -7.57
N LEU A 278 -4.82 -14.27 -8.65
CA LEU A 278 -5.12 -13.75 -10.00
C LEU A 278 -6.48 -14.22 -10.52
N GLY A 279 -6.79 -15.53 -10.37
CA GLY A 279 -8.10 -16.08 -10.77
C GLY A 279 -9.25 -15.42 -10.01
N CYS A 280 -9.09 -15.17 -8.72
CA CYS A 280 -10.10 -14.47 -7.92
C CYS A 280 -10.29 -13.00 -8.37
N TRP A 281 -9.26 -12.32 -8.88
CA TRP A 281 -9.41 -11.00 -9.50
C TRP A 281 -10.36 -11.04 -10.70
N VAL A 282 -10.22 -12.02 -11.58
CA VAL A 282 -11.09 -12.21 -12.75
C VAL A 282 -12.52 -12.49 -12.31
N ILE A 283 -12.71 -13.46 -11.40
CA ILE A 283 -14.03 -13.81 -10.86
C ILE A 283 -14.70 -12.59 -10.20
N ARG A 284 -13.95 -11.83 -9.43
CA ARG A 284 -14.42 -10.63 -8.75
C ARG A 284 -15.01 -9.61 -9.72
N TYR A 285 -14.28 -9.25 -10.77
CA TYR A 285 -14.76 -8.29 -11.75
C TYR A 285 -15.90 -8.84 -12.61
N ALA A 286 -15.90 -10.15 -12.90
CA ALA A 286 -17.06 -10.80 -13.51
C ALA A 286 -18.31 -10.69 -12.63
N LEU A 287 -18.20 -10.93 -11.31
CA LEU A 287 -19.30 -10.77 -10.36
C LEU A 287 -19.81 -9.32 -10.30
N PHE A 288 -18.93 -8.32 -10.32
CA PHE A 288 -19.35 -6.93 -10.43
C PHE A 288 -20.07 -6.64 -11.75
N ALA A 289 -19.53 -7.11 -12.88
CA ALA A 289 -20.11 -6.86 -14.19
C ALA A 289 -21.50 -7.51 -14.37
N TYR A 290 -21.67 -8.74 -13.93
CA TYR A 290 -22.94 -9.47 -14.05
C TYR A 290 -23.93 -9.12 -12.93
N GLY A 291 -23.46 -8.75 -11.76
CA GLY A 291 -24.33 -8.40 -10.62
C GLY A 291 -24.88 -6.97 -10.67
N ALA A 292 -24.22 -6.05 -11.36
CA ALA A 292 -24.62 -4.64 -11.36
C ALA A 292 -25.92 -4.35 -12.12
N PRO A 293 -26.18 -4.90 -13.33
CA PRO A 293 -27.38 -4.56 -14.12
C PRO A 293 -28.68 -4.81 -13.36
N ASP A 294 -28.77 -5.96 -12.67
CA ASP A 294 -29.95 -6.41 -11.95
C ASP A 294 -29.85 -6.19 -10.44
N GLN A 295 -28.80 -5.47 -9.99
CA GLN A 295 -28.51 -5.19 -8.58
C GLN A 295 -28.50 -6.45 -7.70
N VAL A 296 -27.89 -7.53 -8.21
CA VAL A 296 -27.84 -8.84 -7.53
C VAL A 296 -26.91 -8.76 -6.32
N THR A 297 -27.48 -8.43 -5.16
CA THR A 297 -26.76 -8.11 -3.92
C THR A 297 -25.70 -9.15 -3.53
N TRP A 298 -26.03 -10.45 -3.60
CA TRP A 298 -25.08 -11.51 -3.21
C TRP A 298 -23.86 -11.56 -4.11
N MET A 299 -23.99 -11.29 -5.43
CA MET A 299 -22.85 -11.24 -6.35
C MET A 299 -21.92 -10.08 -6.00
N LEU A 300 -22.49 -8.91 -5.72
CA LEU A 300 -21.75 -7.71 -5.35
C LEU A 300 -21.02 -7.89 -4.01
N LEU A 301 -21.70 -8.46 -3.00
CA LEU A 301 -21.10 -8.77 -1.70
C LEU A 301 -19.98 -9.82 -1.81
N LEU A 302 -20.19 -10.87 -2.60
CA LEU A 302 -19.15 -11.89 -2.85
C LEU A 302 -17.95 -11.28 -3.57
N ALA A 303 -18.17 -10.41 -4.54
CA ALA A 303 -17.09 -9.70 -5.23
C ALA A 303 -16.24 -8.86 -4.26
N ILE A 304 -16.87 -8.23 -3.26
CA ILE A 304 -16.15 -7.50 -2.20
C ILE A 304 -15.41 -8.48 -1.29
N ALA A 305 -16.08 -9.55 -0.84
CA ALA A 305 -15.47 -10.55 0.05
C ALA A 305 -14.28 -11.28 -0.57
N LEU A 306 -14.22 -11.43 -1.89
CA LEU A 306 -13.04 -11.98 -2.58
C LEU A 306 -11.79 -11.11 -2.44
N HIS A 307 -11.89 -9.89 -1.90
CA HIS A 307 -10.75 -8.99 -1.72
C HIS A 307 -9.60 -9.63 -0.95
N GLY A 308 -9.89 -10.35 0.13
CA GLY A 308 -8.87 -10.99 0.94
C GLY A 308 -8.03 -11.99 0.13
N ILE A 309 -8.67 -12.87 -0.63
CA ILE A 309 -7.94 -13.82 -1.49
C ILE A 309 -7.17 -13.08 -2.59
N CYS A 310 -7.81 -12.11 -3.24
CA CYS A 310 -7.17 -11.32 -4.30
C CYS A 310 -5.92 -10.61 -3.81
N TYR A 311 -5.97 -10.01 -2.62
CA TYR A 311 -4.88 -9.21 -2.07
C TYR A 311 -3.81 -10.10 -1.42
N ASP A 312 -4.20 -10.98 -0.52
CA ASP A 312 -3.25 -11.74 0.29
C ASP A 312 -2.52 -12.81 -0.52
N PHE A 313 -3.26 -13.57 -1.34
CA PHE A 313 -2.65 -14.63 -2.13
C PHE A 313 -1.81 -14.09 -3.29
N PHE A 314 -1.98 -12.82 -3.63
CA PHE A 314 -1.15 -12.21 -4.65
C PHE A 314 -0.07 -11.31 -4.03
N PHE A 315 -0.44 -10.24 -3.32
CA PHE A 315 0.53 -9.25 -2.85
C PHE A 315 1.34 -9.74 -1.65
N VAL A 316 0.70 -10.27 -0.61
CA VAL A 316 1.43 -10.76 0.59
C VAL A 316 2.31 -11.95 0.22
N THR A 317 1.78 -12.89 -0.56
CA THR A 317 2.57 -14.02 -1.09
C THR A 317 3.67 -13.54 -2.05
N GLY A 318 3.42 -12.45 -2.79
CA GLY A 318 4.41 -11.82 -3.67
C GLY A 318 5.60 -11.24 -2.91
N PHE A 319 5.41 -10.61 -1.76
CA PHE A 319 6.49 -10.18 -0.88
C PHE A 319 7.32 -11.38 -0.38
N MET A 320 6.65 -12.48 -0.01
CA MET A 320 7.32 -13.73 0.41
C MET A 320 8.11 -14.34 -0.74
N TYR A 321 7.56 -14.37 -1.95
CA TYR A 321 8.24 -14.88 -3.14
C TYR A 321 9.48 -14.04 -3.49
N THR A 322 9.36 -12.72 -3.43
CA THR A 322 10.46 -11.79 -3.68
C THR A 322 11.60 -11.98 -2.68
N ASP A 323 11.27 -12.13 -1.40
CA ASP A 323 12.26 -12.39 -0.34
C ASP A 323 12.99 -13.72 -0.55
N GLN A 324 12.27 -14.76 -0.97
CA GLN A 324 12.84 -16.07 -1.25
C GLN A 324 13.77 -16.08 -2.47
N LYS A 325 13.45 -15.28 -3.50
CA LYS A 325 14.21 -15.23 -4.75
C LYS A 325 15.44 -14.33 -4.64
N ALA A 326 15.37 -13.29 -3.83
CA ALA A 326 16.45 -12.32 -3.71
C ALA A 326 17.59 -12.86 -2.83
N PRO A 327 18.86 -12.78 -3.31
CA PRO A 327 20.03 -12.95 -2.47
C PRO A 327 19.97 -11.99 -1.27
N GLU A 328 20.50 -12.43 -0.12
CA GLU A 328 20.46 -11.67 1.12
C GLU A 328 20.97 -10.24 0.97
N ALA A 329 22.03 -10.05 0.18
CA ALA A 329 22.66 -8.74 -0.04
C ALA A 329 21.76 -7.71 -0.74
N ILE A 330 20.71 -8.15 -1.45
CA ILE A 330 19.83 -7.26 -2.24
C ILE A 330 18.35 -7.40 -1.87
N ARG A 331 18.03 -8.08 -0.76
CA ARG A 331 16.63 -8.26 -0.33
C ARG A 331 15.88 -6.94 -0.17
N GLY A 332 16.50 -5.94 0.45
CA GLY A 332 15.90 -4.61 0.58
C GLY A 332 15.61 -3.97 -0.77
N GLN A 333 16.55 -4.04 -1.71
CA GLN A 333 16.36 -3.54 -3.07
C GLN A 333 15.25 -4.32 -3.80
N ALA A 334 15.17 -5.63 -3.62
CA ALA A 334 14.14 -6.46 -4.25
C ALA A 334 12.73 -6.16 -3.70
N GLN A 335 12.59 -5.96 -2.39
CA GLN A 335 11.33 -5.51 -1.78
C GLN A 335 10.96 -4.10 -2.27
N GLY A 336 11.93 -3.20 -2.34
CA GLY A 336 11.75 -1.86 -2.91
C GLY A 336 11.34 -1.90 -4.39
N LEU A 337 11.96 -2.78 -5.19
CA LEU A 337 11.60 -2.98 -6.59
C LEU A 337 10.15 -3.46 -6.75
N LEU A 338 9.68 -4.37 -5.90
CA LEU A 338 8.27 -4.80 -5.92
C LEU A 338 7.33 -3.65 -5.58
N VAL A 339 7.64 -2.84 -4.56
CA VAL A 339 6.87 -1.63 -4.22
C VAL A 339 6.89 -0.62 -5.38
N PHE A 340 8.04 -0.40 -6.02
CA PHE A 340 8.18 0.46 -7.19
C PHE A 340 7.29 0.00 -8.35
N LEU A 341 7.29 -1.29 -8.66
CA LEU A 341 6.49 -1.85 -9.74
C LEU A 341 5.00 -1.81 -9.45
N THR A 342 4.58 -2.12 -8.22
CA THR A 342 3.18 -2.20 -7.83
C THR A 342 2.62 -0.84 -7.45
N GLN A 343 3.09 -0.26 -6.34
CA GLN A 343 2.57 1.01 -5.80
C GLN A 343 3.01 2.23 -6.63
N GLY A 344 4.17 2.15 -7.27
CA GLY A 344 4.67 3.18 -8.18
C GLY A 344 4.05 3.05 -9.57
N ILE A 345 4.68 2.29 -10.45
CA ILE A 345 4.31 2.19 -11.87
C ILE A 345 2.87 1.69 -12.03
N GLY A 346 2.52 0.56 -11.41
CA GLY A 346 1.22 -0.08 -11.60
C GLY A 346 0.05 0.78 -11.17
N MET A 347 0.11 1.38 -9.97
CA MET A 347 -0.93 2.28 -9.47
C MET A 347 -0.97 3.59 -10.24
N PHE A 348 0.18 4.14 -10.67
CA PHE A 348 0.23 5.33 -11.52
C PHE A 348 -0.55 5.12 -12.83
N PHE A 349 -0.26 4.04 -13.54
CA PHE A 349 -0.99 3.68 -14.75
C PHE A 349 -2.47 3.40 -14.44
N GLY A 350 -2.76 2.68 -13.37
CA GLY A 350 -4.11 2.37 -12.96
C GLY A 350 -4.98 3.61 -12.74
N TYR A 351 -4.48 4.59 -11.99
CA TYR A 351 -5.20 5.85 -11.78
C TYR A 351 -5.29 6.72 -13.05
N LYS A 352 -4.29 6.68 -13.91
CA LYS A 352 -4.35 7.38 -15.21
C LYS A 352 -5.41 6.79 -16.12
N VAL A 353 -5.47 5.47 -16.22
CA VAL A 353 -6.51 4.76 -17.02
C VAL A 353 -7.90 5.02 -16.43
N MET A 354 -8.05 4.99 -15.10
CA MET A 354 -9.31 5.28 -14.43
C MET A 354 -9.78 6.72 -14.65
N GLY A 355 -8.86 7.70 -14.59
CA GLY A 355 -9.17 9.11 -14.75
C GLY A 355 -9.46 9.55 -16.21
N GLY A 356 -9.32 8.67 -17.20
CA GLY A 356 -9.58 8.97 -18.61
C GLY A 356 -8.60 9.96 -19.22
N GLY A 357 -7.36 10.02 -18.72
CA GLY A 357 -6.33 10.90 -19.29
C GLY A 357 -5.76 10.38 -20.60
N ASP A 358 -5.37 11.30 -21.49
CA ASP A 358 -4.62 10.96 -22.69
C ASP A 358 -3.25 10.38 -22.31
N PHE A 359 -2.96 9.20 -22.83
CA PHE A 359 -1.65 8.58 -22.72
C PHE A 359 -0.97 8.65 -24.10
N PHE A 360 -0.01 9.53 -24.26
CA PHE A 360 0.68 9.78 -25.56
C PHE A 360 -0.28 10.05 -26.72
N GLY A 361 -1.40 10.79 -26.48
CA GLY A 361 -2.39 11.09 -27.51
C GLY A 361 -3.40 9.96 -27.78
N ILE A 362 -3.37 8.88 -26.99
CA ILE A 362 -4.38 7.83 -27.05
C ILE A 362 -5.35 8.06 -25.89
N PRO A 363 -6.63 8.36 -26.15
CA PRO A 363 -7.63 8.49 -25.10
C PRO A 363 -7.89 7.12 -24.47
N LEU A 364 -7.31 6.88 -23.26
CA LEU A 364 -7.55 5.69 -22.48
C LEU A 364 -8.79 5.89 -21.59
N LYS A 365 -9.95 6.02 -22.18
CA LYS A 365 -11.21 6.03 -21.49
C LYS A 365 -11.82 4.63 -21.58
N ILE A 366 -11.59 3.80 -20.56
CA ILE A 366 -12.37 2.57 -20.39
C ILE A 366 -13.69 2.99 -19.74
N THR A 367 -14.70 3.25 -20.56
CA THR A 367 -16.06 3.48 -20.07
C THR A 367 -16.58 2.12 -19.59
N ILE A 368 -16.61 1.90 -18.30
CA ILE A 368 -17.26 0.72 -17.70
C ILE A 368 -18.78 0.96 -17.75
N GLY A 369 -19.38 0.70 -18.91
CA GLY A 369 -20.82 0.71 -19.09
C GLY A 369 -21.50 2.05 -18.80
N LYS A 370 -22.85 2.03 -18.72
CA LYS A 370 -23.72 3.19 -18.43
C LYS A 370 -23.53 3.81 -17.03
N TYR A 371 -22.62 3.28 -16.20
CA TYR A 371 -22.44 3.64 -14.78
C TYR A 371 -21.04 4.21 -14.46
N GLY A 372 -20.23 4.54 -15.47
CA GLY A 372 -18.91 5.15 -15.30
C GLY A 372 -18.78 6.49 -16.03
#